data_0fbf442efadb32e8360eba3efee1bb44
#
_entry.id   0fbf442efadb32e8360eba3efee1bb44
#
_cell.length_a   1.000
_cell.length_b   1.000
_cell.length_c   1.000
_cell.angle_alpha   90.00
_cell.angle_beta   90.00
_cell.angle_gamma   90.00
#
_symmetry.space_group_name_H-M   'P 1'
#
loop_
_entity.id
_entity.type
_entity.pdbx_description
1 polymer ?
#
loop_
_entity_poly.entity_id
_entity_poly.type
_entity_poly.pdbx_seq_one_letter_code
_entity_poly.pdbx_strand_id
1 'polypeptide(L)'
;MEREGPLRHARVLLVEDARDIREVFTLLLEAEGATVTATATGRDAVELAGREDFDVLLTDLGLPDIPGDMVIRHVVGTARRRPWVVVVTGYDEPFIDRARQAGADVVLTKPIAWAQLLDRLVPAPSSAPLAA
;
A
#
# COMPACT_ATOMS: atom_id res chain seq x y z
N MET A 1 -2.53 -8.62 24.79
CA MET A 1 -3.84 -8.75 24.15
C MET A 1 -3.72 -8.31 22.71
N GLU A 2 -4.18 -9.13 21.80
CA GLU A 2 -4.10 -8.81 20.40
C GLU A 2 -5.11 -7.75 20.04
N ARG A 3 -4.77 -6.91 19.08
CA ARG A 3 -5.71 -5.95 18.55
C ARG A 3 -6.69 -6.66 17.64
N GLU A 4 -7.93 -6.22 17.67
CA GLU A 4 -8.95 -6.67 16.74
C GLU A 4 -8.99 -5.70 15.58
N GLY A 5 -9.52 -6.11 14.47
CA GLY A 5 -9.70 -5.23 13.34
C GLY A 5 -9.51 -5.95 12.02
N PRO A 6 -9.95 -5.32 10.92
CA PRO A 6 -9.90 -5.93 9.59
C PRO A 6 -8.47 -6.15 9.09
N LEU A 7 -7.49 -5.45 9.64
CA LEU A 7 -6.10 -5.63 9.25
C LEU A 7 -5.30 -6.45 10.24
N ARG A 8 -5.98 -7.16 11.12
CA ARG A 8 -5.32 -8.01 12.09
C ARG A 8 -4.38 -8.98 11.40
N HIS A 9 -3.15 -8.99 11.86
CA HIS A 9 -2.06 -9.82 11.32
C HIS A 9 -1.57 -9.40 9.94
N ALA A 10 -2.10 -8.32 9.36
CA ALA A 10 -1.59 -7.84 8.08
C ALA A 10 -0.30 -7.06 8.28
N ARG A 11 0.69 -7.33 7.44
CA ARG A 11 1.92 -6.55 7.41
C ARG A 11 1.83 -5.56 6.27
N VAL A 12 1.88 -4.27 6.60
CA VAL A 12 1.70 -3.19 5.63
C VAL A 12 3.01 -2.44 5.44
N LEU A 13 3.42 -2.30 4.19
CA LEU A 13 4.51 -1.41 3.83
C LEU A 13 3.89 -0.10 3.37
N LEU A 14 4.10 0.96 4.13
CA LEU A 14 3.55 2.27 3.84
C LEU A 14 4.65 3.18 3.29
N VAL A 15 4.40 3.77 2.13
CA VAL A 15 5.36 4.67 1.49
C VAL A 15 4.72 6.04 1.37
N GLU A 16 5.17 6.99 2.16
CA GLU A 16 4.60 8.33 2.20
C GLU A 16 5.69 9.31 2.64
N ASP A 17 6.02 10.29 1.80
CA ASP A 17 7.10 11.21 2.08
C ASP A 17 6.72 12.31 3.08
N ALA A 18 5.44 12.66 3.18
CA ALA A 18 5.01 13.68 4.13
C ALA A 18 4.95 13.05 5.52
N ARG A 19 5.80 13.56 6.42
CA ARG A 19 5.94 12.97 7.75
C ARG A 19 4.63 12.91 8.53
N ASP A 20 3.87 14.00 8.52
CA ASP A 20 2.64 14.07 9.30
C ASP A 20 1.62 13.05 8.79
N ILE A 21 1.50 12.93 7.49
CA ILE A 21 0.58 11.99 6.87
C ILE A 21 1.03 10.57 7.15
N ARG A 22 2.34 10.31 7.06
CA ARG A 22 2.90 8.99 7.34
C ARG A 22 2.63 8.58 8.78
N GLU A 23 2.76 9.49 9.72
CA GLU A 23 2.50 9.20 11.12
C GLU A 23 1.02 8.91 11.37
N VAL A 24 0.14 9.70 10.77
CA VAL A 24 -1.30 9.50 10.93
C VAL A 24 -1.73 8.15 10.34
N PHE A 25 -1.29 7.85 9.13
CA PHE A 25 -1.64 6.56 8.52
C PHE A 25 -1.09 5.39 9.33
N THR A 26 0.12 5.52 9.86
CA THR A 26 0.68 4.47 10.70
C THR A 26 -0.22 4.19 11.90
N LEU A 27 -0.63 5.25 12.60
CA LEU A 27 -1.50 5.10 13.77
C LEU A 27 -2.85 4.50 13.40
N LEU A 28 -3.44 4.96 12.31
CA LEU A 28 -4.74 4.45 11.88
C LEU A 28 -4.67 2.97 11.49
N LEU A 29 -3.62 2.60 10.77
CA LEU A 29 -3.45 1.21 10.34
C LEU A 29 -3.20 0.30 11.54
N GLU A 30 -2.37 0.75 12.47
CA GLU A 30 -2.09 -0.03 13.68
C GLU A 30 -3.33 -0.20 14.54
N ALA A 31 -4.19 0.82 14.57
CA ALA A 31 -5.44 0.72 15.31
C ALA A 31 -6.36 -0.35 14.73
N GLU A 32 -6.20 -0.68 13.46
CA GLU A 32 -6.98 -1.74 12.79
C GLU A 32 -6.29 -3.10 12.84
N GLY A 33 -5.21 -3.20 13.57
CA GLY A 33 -4.52 -4.46 13.80
C GLY A 33 -3.29 -4.72 12.96
N ALA A 34 -2.94 -3.81 12.07
CA ALA A 34 -1.80 -4.01 11.17
C ALA A 34 -0.46 -3.83 11.87
N THR A 35 0.55 -4.52 11.36
CA THR A 35 1.94 -4.23 11.68
C THR A 35 2.47 -3.38 10.53
N VAL A 36 2.88 -2.17 10.81
CA VAL A 36 3.23 -1.20 9.78
C VAL A 36 4.74 -0.95 9.75
N THR A 37 5.32 -1.03 8.56
CA THR A 37 6.66 -0.54 8.29
C THR A 37 6.49 0.67 7.38
N ALA A 38 6.85 1.84 7.88
CA ALA A 38 6.65 3.08 7.15
C ALA A 38 7.96 3.62 6.62
N THR A 39 7.95 4.06 5.37
CA THR A 39 9.13 4.65 4.73
C THR A 39 8.77 5.98 4.10
N ALA A 40 9.77 6.83 3.93
CA ALA A 40 9.60 8.14 3.32
C ALA A 40 10.01 8.17 1.85
N THR A 41 10.69 7.15 1.36
CA THR A 41 11.24 7.13 0.01
C THR A 41 10.91 5.84 -0.71
N GLY A 42 10.87 5.93 -2.03
CA GLY A 42 10.62 4.75 -2.85
C GLY A 42 11.77 3.75 -2.78
N ARG A 43 13.01 4.22 -2.67
CA ARG A 43 14.17 3.32 -2.59
C ARG A 43 14.15 2.49 -1.34
N ASP A 44 13.81 3.10 -0.21
CA ASP A 44 13.71 2.34 1.04
C ASP A 44 12.61 1.30 0.94
N ALA A 45 11.49 1.64 0.31
CA ALA A 45 10.40 0.69 0.14
C ALA A 45 10.82 -0.52 -0.71
N VAL A 46 11.51 -0.26 -1.81
CA VAL A 46 11.98 -1.34 -2.69
C VAL A 46 12.95 -2.25 -1.94
N GLU A 47 13.86 -1.66 -1.19
CA GLU A 47 14.83 -2.43 -0.43
C GLU A 47 14.16 -3.30 0.63
N LEU A 48 13.21 -2.74 1.37
CA LEU A 48 12.48 -3.49 2.39
C LEU A 48 11.67 -4.62 1.78
N ALA A 49 11.00 -4.36 0.67
CA ALA A 49 10.19 -5.39 0.01
C ALA A 49 11.04 -6.54 -0.51
N GLY A 50 12.32 -6.30 -0.78
CA GLY A 50 13.24 -7.35 -1.20
C GLY A 50 13.72 -8.22 -0.05
N ARG A 51 13.57 -7.76 1.19
CA ARG A 51 14.06 -8.49 2.37
C ARG A 51 12.95 -9.08 3.22
N GLU A 52 11.76 -8.54 3.15
CA GLU A 52 10.64 -8.94 4.01
C GLU A 52 9.39 -9.11 3.18
N ASP A 53 8.52 -9.98 3.62
CA ASP A 53 7.22 -10.17 2.97
C ASP A 53 6.21 -9.20 3.56
N PHE A 54 5.42 -8.56 2.70
CA PHE A 54 4.34 -7.68 3.12
C PHE A 54 3.03 -8.17 2.49
N ASP A 55 1.96 -7.99 3.23
CA ASP A 55 0.63 -8.36 2.72
C ASP A 55 0.04 -7.24 1.88
N VAL A 56 0.37 -5.99 2.21
CA VAL A 56 -0.16 -4.81 1.55
C VAL A 56 0.96 -3.81 1.31
N LEU A 57 0.98 -3.23 0.11
CA LEU A 57 1.78 -2.06 -0.20
C LEU A 57 0.81 -0.89 -0.34
N LEU A 58 0.95 0.13 0.50
CA LEU A 58 0.15 1.34 0.44
C LEU A 58 1.09 2.50 0.10
N THR A 59 0.94 3.09 -1.05
CA THR A 59 1.88 4.09 -1.53
C THR A 59 1.20 5.25 -2.23
N ASP A 60 1.85 6.41 -2.22
CA ASP A 60 1.54 7.51 -3.11
C ASP A 60 2.36 7.36 -4.39
N LEU A 61 2.03 8.14 -5.41
CA LEU A 61 2.78 8.16 -6.66
C LEU A 61 3.84 9.26 -6.66
N GLY A 62 3.62 10.35 -5.94
CA GLY A 62 4.56 11.47 -5.90
C GLY A 62 5.58 11.30 -4.81
N LEU A 63 6.61 10.50 -5.03
CA LEU A 63 7.68 10.28 -4.06
C LEU A 63 8.91 11.10 -4.45
N PRO A 64 9.80 11.41 -3.49
CA PRO A 64 10.91 12.35 -3.76
C PRO A 64 12.04 11.79 -4.62
N ASP A 65 12.21 10.49 -4.63
CA ASP A 65 13.38 9.87 -5.27
C ASP A 65 13.06 9.11 -6.55
N ILE A 66 12.03 8.29 -6.55
CA ILE A 66 11.60 7.58 -7.75
C ILE A 66 10.07 7.63 -7.82
N PRO A 67 9.51 7.59 -9.02
CA PRO A 67 8.05 7.62 -9.14
C PRO A 67 7.40 6.41 -8.48
N GLY A 68 6.21 6.62 -7.93
CA GLY A 68 5.50 5.54 -7.22
C GLY A 68 5.17 4.35 -8.10
N ASP A 69 4.89 4.56 -9.39
CA ASP A 69 4.65 3.45 -10.30
C ASP A 69 5.90 2.58 -10.48
N MET A 70 7.09 3.18 -10.39
CA MET A 70 8.33 2.41 -10.44
C MET A 70 8.50 1.59 -9.16
N VAL A 71 8.12 2.13 -8.02
CA VAL A 71 8.14 1.37 -6.75
C VAL A 71 7.24 0.14 -6.89
N ILE A 72 6.03 0.34 -7.41
CA ILE A 72 5.08 -0.76 -7.58
C ILE A 72 5.66 -1.83 -8.50
N ARG A 73 6.22 -1.40 -9.62
CA ARG A 73 6.79 -2.32 -10.61
C ARG A 73 7.92 -3.16 -10.00
N HIS A 74 8.80 -2.51 -9.23
CA HIS A 74 9.89 -3.21 -8.58
C HIS A 74 9.39 -4.18 -7.50
N VAL A 75 8.46 -3.73 -6.67
CA VAL A 75 7.95 -4.56 -5.58
C VAL A 75 7.22 -5.79 -6.14
N VAL A 76 6.35 -5.57 -7.11
CA VAL A 76 5.59 -6.68 -7.69
C VAL A 76 6.52 -7.66 -8.41
N GLY A 77 7.57 -7.13 -9.05
CA GLY A 77 8.50 -7.96 -9.83
C GLY A 77 9.50 -8.74 -9.00
N THR A 78 9.78 -8.31 -7.76
CA THR A 78 10.85 -8.94 -6.96
C THR A 78 10.35 -9.62 -5.70
N ALA A 79 9.14 -9.33 -5.25
CA ALA A 79 8.62 -9.93 -4.02
C ALA A 79 8.38 -11.43 -4.22
N ARG A 80 8.76 -12.22 -3.23
CA ARG A 80 8.49 -13.65 -3.26
C ARG A 80 7.00 -13.92 -3.24
N ARG A 81 6.27 -13.10 -2.50
CA ARG A 81 4.82 -13.16 -2.43
C ARG A 81 4.30 -11.77 -2.75
N ARG A 82 3.48 -11.68 -3.79
CA ARG A 82 3.00 -10.40 -4.28
C ARG A 82 2.06 -9.77 -3.27
N PRO A 83 2.33 -8.55 -2.82
CA PRO A 83 1.40 -7.88 -1.91
C PRO A 83 0.18 -7.34 -2.67
N TRP A 84 -0.86 -7.07 -1.93
CA TRP A 84 -2.01 -6.32 -2.44
C TRP A 84 -1.57 -4.85 -2.50
N VAL A 85 -1.69 -4.23 -3.67
CA VAL A 85 -1.13 -2.91 -3.91
C VAL A 85 -2.24 -1.86 -3.99
N VAL A 86 -2.22 -0.91 -3.07
CA VAL A 86 -3.18 0.18 -3.00
C VAL A 86 -2.45 1.50 -3.12
N VAL A 87 -2.92 2.34 -4.03
CA VAL A 87 -2.36 3.67 -4.27
C VAL A 87 -3.36 4.72 -3.82
N VAL A 88 -2.89 5.72 -3.08
CA VAL A 88 -3.69 6.89 -2.74
C VAL A 88 -2.92 8.09 -3.26
N THR A 89 -3.47 8.81 -4.22
CA THR A 89 -2.73 9.87 -4.89
C THR A 89 -3.60 11.06 -5.23
N GLY A 90 -2.97 12.24 -5.31
CA GLY A 90 -3.61 13.44 -5.84
C GLY A 90 -3.36 13.61 -7.34
N TYR A 91 -2.63 12.70 -7.96
CA TYR A 91 -2.33 12.79 -9.39
C TYR A 91 -3.50 12.29 -10.22
N ASP A 92 -3.55 12.76 -11.46
CA ASP A 92 -4.56 12.35 -12.43
C ASP A 92 -3.94 11.44 -13.49
N GLU A 93 -4.68 11.24 -14.58
CA GLU A 93 -4.12 10.54 -15.73
C GLU A 93 -3.03 11.40 -16.38
N PRO A 94 -1.99 10.82 -16.92
CA PRO A 94 -1.86 9.37 -17.19
C PRO A 94 -1.20 8.61 -16.04
N PHE A 95 -0.97 9.24 -14.90
CA PHE A 95 -0.25 8.62 -13.79
C PHE A 95 -1.03 7.48 -13.15
N ILE A 96 -2.35 7.62 -13.08
CA ILE A 96 -3.21 6.57 -12.54
C ILE A 96 -3.13 5.32 -13.42
N ASP A 97 -3.18 5.50 -14.74
CA ASP A 97 -3.10 4.38 -15.65
C ASP A 97 -1.73 3.69 -15.56
N ARG A 98 -0.67 4.47 -15.43
CA ARG A 98 0.67 3.91 -15.25
C ARG A 98 0.76 3.07 -13.97
N ALA A 99 0.13 3.53 -12.91
CA ALA A 99 0.11 2.79 -11.65
C ALA A 99 -0.60 1.45 -11.82
N ARG A 100 -1.72 1.45 -12.52
CA ARG A 100 -2.45 0.21 -12.80
C ARG A 100 -1.63 -0.74 -13.64
N GLN A 101 -0.98 -0.24 -14.67
CA GLN A 101 -0.13 -1.06 -15.53
C GLN A 101 1.07 -1.60 -14.77
N ALA A 102 1.55 -0.89 -13.78
CA ALA A 102 2.66 -1.34 -12.96
C ALA A 102 2.26 -2.45 -11.98
N GLY A 103 0.98 -2.59 -11.71
CA GLY A 103 0.49 -3.65 -10.82
C GLY A 103 -0.37 -3.18 -9.68
N ALA A 104 -0.81 -1.91 -9.65
CA ALA A 104 -1.70 -1.45 -8.60
C ALA A 104 -3.05 -2.17 -8.70
N ASP A 105 -3.48 -2.73 -7.58
CA ASP A 105 -4.78 -3.40 -7.52
C ASP A 105 -5.90 -2.38 -7.33
N VAL A 106 -5.61 -1.30 -6.60
CA VAL A 106 -6.57 -0.26 -6.31
C VAL A 106 -5.87 1.09 -6.43
N VAL A 107 -6.49 2.04 -7.11
CA VAL A 107 -6.00 3.41 -7.14
C VAL A 107 -7.14 4.31 -6.66
N LEU A 108 -6.88 5.05 -5.58
CA LEU A 108 -7.84 5.96 -4.99
C LEU A 108 -7.29 7.37 -5.07
N THR A 109 -8.15 8.33 -5.37
CA THR A 109 -7.71 9.73 -5.53
C THR A 109 -8.06 10.53 -4.27
N LYS A 110 -7.14 11.41 -3.89
CA LYS A 110 -7.33 12.31 -2.75
C LYS A 110 -8.30 13.43 -3.14
N PRO A 111 -9.10 13.91 -2.20
CA PRO A 111 -9.19 13.47 -0.80
C PRO A 111 -10.01 12.21 -0.67
N ILE A 112 -9.66 11.37 0.29
CA ILE A 112 -10.40 10.13 0.53
C ILE A 112 -10.64 9.96 2.02
N ALA A 113 -11.81 9.47 2.39
CA ALA A 113 -12.13 9.19 3.77
C ALA A 113 -11.42 7.91 4.22
N TRP A 114 -10.99 7.89 5.47
CA TRP A 114 -10.30 6.73 6.03
C TRP A 114 -11.10 5.44 5.87
N ALA A 115 -12.42 5.50 6.10
CA ALA A 115 -13.26 4.31 5.98
C ALA A 115 -13.24 3.74 4.56
N GLN A 116 -13.19 4.62 3.54
CA GLN A 116 -13.13 4.18 2.15
C GLN A 116 -11.79 3.51 1.85
N LEU A 117 -10.71 4.07 2.38
CA LEU A 117 -9.39 3.49 2.20
C LEU A 117 -9.31 2.13 2.90
N LEU A 118 -9.79 2.06 4.12
CA LEU A 118 -9.74 0.82 4.91
C LEU A 118 -10.44 -0.33 4.17
N ASP A 119 -11.59 -0.05 3.56
CA ASP A 119 -12.33 -1.07 2.83
C ASP A 119 -11.55 -1.63 1.65
N ARG A 120 -10.61 -0.89 1.12
CA ARG A 120 -9.86 -1.29 -0.07
C ARG A 120 -8.48 -1.87 0.25
N LEU A 121 -8.10 -1.89 1.53
CA LEU A 121 -6.79 -2.39 1.92
C LEU A 121 -6.68 -3.91 1.95
N VAL A 122 -7.77 -4.60 1.76
CA VAL A 122 -7.76 -6.06 1.67
C VAL A 122 -8.40 -6.48 0.36
N PRO A 123 -8.00 -7.62 -0.19
CA PRO A 123 -8.65 -8.14 -1.38
C PRO A 123 -10.12 -8.41 -1.13
N ALA A 124 -10.93 -8.19 -2.15
CA ALA A 124 -12.35 -8.45 -2.02
C ALA A 124 -12.58 -9.93 -1.69
N PRO A 125 -13.51 -10.23 -0.79
CA PRO A 125 -13.78 -11.63 -0.44
C PRO A 125 -14.16 -12.49 -1.63
N SER A 126 -14.86 -11.91 -2.59
CA SER A 126 -15.28 -12.66 -3.76
C SER A 126 -14.12 -13.08 -4.64
N SER A 127 -12.96 -12.48 -4.48
CA SER A 127 -11.81 -12.89 -5.24
C SER A 127 -11.15 -14.09 -4.63
N ALA A 128 -11.59 -14.51 -3.49
CA ALA A 128 -11.06 -15.70 -2.92
C ALA A 128 -11.43 -16.83 -3.83
N PRO A 129 -10.61 -17.70 -3.88
CA PRO A 129 -10.75 -18.73 -4.72
C PRO A 129 -11.85 -19.53 -4.42
N LEU A 130 -12.63 -19.52 -4.98
CA LEU A 130 -13.56 -20.19 -4.76
C LEU A 130 -13.38 -21.35 -4.94
N ALA A 131 -12.88 -21.63 -4.91
CA ALA A 131 -12.62 -22.61 -4.95
C ALA A 131 -13.17 -23.27 -5.38
N ALA A 132 -13.47 -23.09 -5.46
CA ALA A 132 -14.10 -23.74 -5.76
C ALA A 132 -14.01 -24.62 -5.89
#